data_b0dfa80fa0ff81911eafd0a2f445be35
#
_entry.id   b0dfa80fa0ff81911eafd0a2f445be35
#
_cell.length_a   1.000
_cell.length_b   1.000
_cell.length_c   1.000
_cell.angle_alpha   90.00
_cell.angle_beta   90.00
_cell.angle_gamma   90.00
#
_symmetry.space_group_name_H-M   'P 1'
#
loop_
_entity.id
_entity.type
_entity.pdbx_description
1 polymer ?
#
loop_
_entity_poly.entity_id
_entity_poly.type
_entity_poly.pdbx_seq_one_letter_code
_entity_poly.pdbx_strand_id
1 'polypeptide(L)'
;MIMEVKKFKKVLVANRGEIAIRVFRALSELGIGSVAVYSKEDRYALFRTKADEAYPLNPDKGPVDAYLDIPTIIRIAKEKKVDAIHPGYGFLS
;
A
#
# COMPACT_ATOMS: atom_id res chain seq x y z
N MET A 1 -15.66 2.08 -30.55
CA MET A 1 -14.39 1.60 -29.97
C MET A 1 -14.68 0.99 -28.61
N ILE A 2 -14.27 -0.24 -28.44
CA ILE A 2 -14.46 -0.93 -27.17
C ILE A 2 -13.19 -0.75 -26.34
N MET A 3 -13.33 -0.15 -25.17
CA MET A 3 -12.21 -0.03 -24.24
C MET A 3 -12.35 -1.11 -23.15
N GLU A 4 -11.33 -1.93 -23.03
CA GLU A 4 -11.23 -2.83 -21.92
C GLU A 4 -10.82 -2.07 -20.68
N VAL A 5 -11.65 -2.12 -19.64
CA VAL A 5 -11.32 -1.52 -18.35
C VAL A 5 -10.80 -2.62 -17.44
N LYS A 6 -9.54 -2.51 -17.08
CA LYS A 6 -8.94 -3.47 -16.15
C LYS A 6 -9.58 -3.31 -14.77
N LYS A 7 -10.10 -4.40 -14.22
CA LYS A 7 -10.63 -4.42 -12.86
C LYS A 7 -9.53 -4.83 -11.90
N PHE A 8 -9.22 -3.96 -10.96
CA PHE A 8 -8.31 -4.27 -9.88
C PHE A 8 -9.05 -5.01 -8.78
N LYS A 9 -8.45 -6.07 -8.26
CA LYS A 9 -8.98 -6.84 -7.13
C LYS A 9 -8.29 -6.48 -5.83
N LYS A 10 -7.02 -6.12 -5.90
CA LYS A 10 -6.18 -5.86 -4.73
C LYS A 10 -5.13 -4.81 -5.08
N VAL A 11 -5.03 -3.78 -4.25
CA VAL A 11 -4.09 -2.66 -4.44
C VAL A 11 -3.24 -2.49 -3.18
N LEU A 12 -1.92 -2.42 -3.37
CA LEU A 12 -0.98 -2.09 -2.31
C LEU A 12 -0.82 -0.58 -2.24
N VAL A 13 -0.94 -0.01 -1.05
CA VAL A 13 -0.78 1.42 -0.82
C VAL A 13 0.58 1.67 -0.19
N ALA A 14 1.49 2.27 -0.95
CA ALA A 14 2.86 2.56 -0.51
C ALA A 14 2.93 3.95 0.12
N ASN A 15 2.21 4.12 1.22
CA ASN A 15 2.18 5.36 1.98
C ASN A 15 1.75 5.06 3.41
N ARG A 16 1.67 6.10 4.24
CA ARG A 16 1.39 5.96 5.66
C ARG A 16 0.37 7.02 6.12
N GLY A 17 -0.09 6.86 7.39
CA GLY A 17 -0.92 7.86 8.05
C GLY A 17 -2.25 8.11 7.37
N GLU A 18 -2.71 9.35 7.45
CA GLU A 18 -4.01 9.76 6.92
C GLU A 18 -4.12 9.57 5.41
N ILE A 19 -3.02 9.76 4.68
CA ILE A 19 -3.00 9.54 3.23
C ILE A 19 -3.36 8.10 2.91
N ALA A 20 -2.72 7.15 3.60
CA ALA A 20 -3.01 5.73 3.42
C ALA A 20 -4.46 5.40 3.78
N ILE A 21 -4.96 5.93 4.90
CA ILE A 21 -6.34 5.69 5.34
C ILE A 21 -7.35 6.16 4.30
N ARG A 22 -7.12 7.33 3.71
CA ARG A 22 -8.01 7.86 2.66
C ARG A 22 -8.05 6.95 1.44
N VAL A 23 -6.90 6.42 1.03
CA VAL A 23 -6.83 5.50 -0.10
C VAL A 23 -7.53 4.19 0.25
N PHE A 24 -7.30 3.63 1.43
CA PHE A 24 -7.97 2.41 1.86
C PHE A 24 -9.49 2.57 1.85
N ARG A 25 -9.98 3.72 2.31
CA ARG A 25 -11.42 4.01 2.31
C ARG A 25 -11.98 4.03 0.90
N ALA A 26 -11.29 4.70 -0.03
CA ALA A 26 -11.71 4.76 -1.42
C ALA A 26 -11.72 3.36 -2.05
N LEU A 27 -10.71 2.54 -1.79
CA LEU A 27 -10.65 1.17 -2.28
C LEU A 27 -11.80 0.33 -1.75
N SER A 28 -12.10 0.45 -0.46
CA SER A 28 -13.21 -0.26 0.17
C SER A 28 -14.55 0.12 -0.48
N GLU A 29 -14.77 1.41 -0.73
CA GLU A 29 -15.98 1.88 -1.40
C GLU A 29 -16.12 1.32 -2.82
N LEU A 30 -15.01 1.05 -3.49
CA LEU A 30 -14.99 0.47 -4.82
C LEU A 30 -15.03 -1.07 -4.81
N GLY A 31 -15.04 -1.68 -3.64
CA GLY A 31 -15.00 -3.15 -3.51
C GLY A 31 -13.64 -3.76 -3.84
N ILE A 32 -12.57 -2.98 -3.71
CA ILE A 32 -11.20 -3.43 -4.01
C ILE A 32 -10.46 -3.73 -2.70
N GLY A 33 -9.79 -4.87 -2.64
CA GLY A 33 -8.97 -5.24 -1.48
C GLY A 33 -7.75 -4.34 -1.34
N SER A 34 -7.37 -4.05 -0.11
CA SER A 34 -6.26 -3.15 0.19
C SER A 34 -5.16 -3.85 0.97
N VAL A 35 -3.91 -3.50 0.63
CA VAL A 35 -2.72 -4.00 1.30
C VAL A 35 -1.92 -2.81 1.82
N ALA A 36 -1.70 -2.78 3.12
CA ALA A 36 -0.82 -1.81 3.76
C ALA A 36 0.59 -2.38 3.86
N VAL A 37 1.56 -1.50 3.78
CA VAL A 37 2.94 -1.79 4.16
C VAL A 37 3.35 -0.79 5.23
N TYR A 38 4.22 -1.19 6.15
CA TYR A 38 4.57 -0.31 7.26
C TYR A 38 6.03 -0.47 7.67
N SER A 39 6.66 0.65 8.04
CA SER A 39 7.98 0.65 8.65
C SER A 39 7.90 0.08 10.07
N LYS A 40 9.03 -0.32 10.64
CA LYS A 40 9.05 -0.78 12.04
C LYS A 40 8.55 0.29 13.01
N GLU A 41 8.77 1.57 12.69
CA GLU A 41 8.29 2.69 13.49
C GLU A 41 6.77 2.80 13.49
N ASP A 42 6.14 2.35 12.41
CA ASP A 42 4.68 2.40 12.24
C ASP A 42 3.98 1.07 12.59
N ARG A 43 4.67 0.12 13.21
CA ARG A 43 4.10 -1.21 13.47
C ARG A 43 2.85 -1.21 14.35
N TYR A 44 2.66 -0.15 15.13
CA TYR A 44 1.46 0.04 15.95
C TYR A 44 0.57 1.18 15.45
N ALA A 45 0.87 1.73 14.28
CA ALA A 45 0.11 2.85 13.74
C ALA A 45 -1.30 2.41 13.32
N LEU A 46 -2.25 3.31 13.47
CA LEU A 46 -3.65 3.04 13.18
C LEU A 46 -3.87 2.67 11.70
N PHE A 47 -3.17 3.32 10.77
CA PHE A 47 -3.45 3.15 9.35
C PHE A 47 -3.35 1.69 8.89
N ARG A 48 -2.41 0.92 9.44
CA ARG A 48 -2.23 -0.48 9.03
C ARG A 48 -3.44 -1.35 9.35
N THR A 49 -4.23 -0.97 10.35
CA THR A 49 -5.44 -1.70 10.74
C THR A 49 -6.64 -1.38 9.84
N LYS A 50 -6.53 -0.37 9.00
CA LYS A 50 -7.60 0.05 8.10
C LYS A 50 -7.54 -0.63 6.74
N ALA A 51 -6.46 -1.36 6.45
CA ALA A 51 -6.34 -2.17 5.25
C ALA A 51 -6.82 -3.60 5.51
N ASP A 52 -7.12 -4.33 4.45
CA ASP A 52 -7.50 -5.74 4.55
C ASP A 52 -6.32 -6.62 4.94
N GLU A 53 -5.12 -6.27 4.48
CA GLU A 53 -3.87 -6.97 4.78
C GLU A 53 -2.79 -5.95 5.10
N ALA A 54 -1.82 -6.33 5.91
CA ALA A 54 -0.70 -5.44 6.26
C ALA A 54 0.59 -6.24 6.40
N TYR A 55 1.68 -5.74 5.83
CA TYR A 55 2.97 -6.42 5.82
C TYR A 55 4.10 -5.46 6.17
N PRO A 56 5.12 -5.93 6.92
CA PRO A 56 6.24 -5.08 7.30
C PRO A 56 7.18 -4.83 6.12
N LEU A 57 7.69 -3.60 6.06
CA LEU A 57 8.77 -3.21 5.17
C LEU A 57 10.12 -3.61 5.79
N ASN A 58 11.22 -3.29 5.09
CA ASN A 58 12.56 -3.63 5.55
C ASN A 58 12.86 -2.97 6.90
N PRO A 59 13.09 -3.75 7.98
CA PRO A 59 13.33 -3.19 9.31
C PRO A 59 14.66 -2.46 9.45
N ASP A 60 15.58 -2.65 8.49
CA ASP A 60 16.88 -1.97 8.48
C ASP A 60 16.80 -0.56 7.91
N LYS A 61 15.64 -0.18 7.34
CA LYS A 61 15.41 1.16 6.82
C LYS A 61 14.74 2.03 7.88
N GLY A 62 15.00 3.35 7.80
CA GLY A 62 14.39 4.32 8.70
C GLY A 62 12.92 4.60 8.37
N PRO A 63 12.29 5.52 9.15
CA PRO A 63 10.84 5.74 9.05
C PRO A 63 10.36 6.29 7.70
N VAL A 64 11.23 6.99 6.96
CA VAL A 64 10.92 7.47 5.61
C VAL A 64 11.48 6.53 4.56
N ASP A 65 12.74 6.12 4.70
CA ASP A 65 13.44 5.31 3.71
C ASP A 65 12.78 3.96 3.48
N ALA A 66 12.11 3.41 4.49
CA ALA A 66 11.37 2.15 4.32
C ALA A 66 10.31 2.27 3.23
N TYR A 67 9.61 3.41 3.16
CA TYR A 67 8.56 3.65 2.16
C TYR A 67 9.12 4.02 0.79
N LEU A 68 10.42 4.27 0.68
CA LEU A 68 11.12 4.54 -0.58
C LEU A 68 11.90 3.32 -1.08
N ASP A 69 11.85 2.22 -0.35
CA ASP A 69 12.54 0.97 -0.69
C ASP A 69 11.75 0.21 -1.75
N ILE A 70 11.90 0.64 -2.99
CA ILE A 70 11.17 0.09 -4.14
C ILE A 70 11.35 -1.43 -4.28
N PRO A 71 12.58 -1.99 -4.20
CA PRO A 71 12.74 -3.45 -4.30
C PRO A 71 11.90 -4.23 -3.29
N THR A 72 11.86 -3.78 -2.02
CA THR A 72 11.07 -4.44 -0.99
C THR A 72 9.56 -4.33 -1.29
N ILE A 73 9.10 -3.15 -1.70
CA ILE A 73 7.69 -2.93 -2.04
C ILE A 73 7.27 -3.83 -3.21
N ILE A 74 8.08 -3.90 -4.25
CA ILE A 74 7.80 -4.75 -5.42
C ILE A 74 7.78 -6.23 -5.02
N ARG A 75 8.71 -6.66 -4.17
CA ARG A 75 8.73 -8.05 -3.67
C ARG A 75 7.42 -8.40 -2.95
N ILE A 76 6.98 -7.54 -2.04
CA ILE A 76 5.72 -7.74 -1.32
C ILE A 76 4.53 -7.75 -2.30
N ALA A 77 4.51 -6.83 -3.25
CA ALA A 77 3.45 -6.75 -4.24
C ALA A 77 3.33 -8.05 -5.04
N LYS A 78 4.46 -8.63 -5.45
CA LYS A 78 4.48 -9.90 -6.18
C LYS A 78 4.05 -11.07 -5.29
N GLU A 79 4.59 -11.15 -4.06
CA GLU A 79 4.27 -12.23 -3.14
C GLU A 79 2.79 -12.25 -2.77
N LYS A 80 2.21 -11.07 -2.59
CA LYS A 80 0.81 -10.94 -2.17
C LYS A 80 -0.15 -10.76 -3.33
N LYS A 81 0.34 -10.85 -4.57
CA LYS A 81 -0.45 -10.86 -5.80
C LYS A 81 -1.34 -9.63 -5.94
N VAL A 82 -0.77 -8.45 -5.69
CA VAL A 82 -1.50 -7.20 -5.91
C VAL A 82 -1.52 -6.85 -7.40
N ASP A 83 -2.58 -6.19 -7.82
CA ASP A 83 -2.77 -5.79 -9.21
C ASP A 83 -2.17 -4.43 -9.52
N ALA A 84 -2.00 -3.60 -8.49
CA ALA A 84 -1.47 -2.24 -8.65
C ALA A 84 -0.87 -1.75 -7.36
N ILE A 85 -0.01 -0.74 -7.46
CA ILE A 85 0.57 -0.03 -6.33
C ILE A 85 0.14 1.43 -6.42
N HIS A 86 -0.45 1.93 -5.33
CA HIS A 86 -0.85 3.33 -5.21
C HIS A 86 0.11 4.04 -4.26
N PRO A 87 0.92 4.98 -4.74
CA PRO A 87 1.92 5.64 -3.88
C PRO A 87 1.34 6.75 -3.00
N GLY A 88 0.10 7.17 -3.24
CA GLY A 88 -0.43 8.37 -2.61
C GLY A 88 0.33 9.59 -3.07
N TYR A 89 0.65 10.48 -2.14
CA TYR A 89 1.52 11.62 -2.43
C TYR A 89 2.51 11.81 -1.29
N GLY A 90 3.60 12.54 -1.55
CA GLY A 90 4.63 12.84 -0.56
C GLY A 90 5.80 11.87 -0.53
N PHE A 91 5.67 10.66 -1.08
CA PHE A 91 6.78 9.70 -1.20
C PHE A 91 7.11 9.44 -2.68
N LEU A 92 6.61 8.35 -3.22
CA LEU A 92 6.98 7.90 -4.57
C LEU A 92 6.17 8.55 -5.69
N SER A 93 5.32 9.47 -5.34
CA SER A 93 4.48 10.17 -6.32
C SER A 93 5.23 11.24 -7.11
#